data_2752f705e3a6ac6568785c33b3fbfa62
#
_entry.id   2752f705e3a6ac6568785c33b3fbfa62
#
_cell.length_a   1.000
_cell.length_b   1.000
_cell.length_c   1.000
_cell.angle_alpha   90.00
_cell.angle_beta   90.00
_cell.angle_gamma   90.00
#
_symmetry.space_group_name_H-M   'P 1'
#
loop_
_entity.id
_entity.type
_entity.pdbx_description
1 polymer ?
#
loop_
_entity_poly.entity_id
_entity_poly.type
_entity_poly.pdbx_seq_one_letter_code
_entity_poly.pdbx_strand_id
1 'polypeptide(L)'
;ELRNNIKQAWWRDFVQCRDDMEGLDSTIIMHPKIWQASGHVDGFSDPMVDCKESKLRYRADQLFFAPVRVDGETIGYVSVVERIDQQEVAEKAAAEMKRKMAKQGDLDRIILKEYTEAKPEQYELIPSPATGKPGSLTEPREFKLMFETKVGPLADDSATAYLRPETAQGIFANYKNIVDTGRVKIPFGIAQIGKAFRNEITPRNFIFRSREFEQMEIEYFIAPNADWKSLHREWIDTCTDWLVSIGLPRAGITEDIHPEDKLAFYSQATTDLMFQFPHGEQELWGIACRSDYDLKQHQEHSGKSMTIFDETAKEKYVPHVIEPSLGVDRTLLAVLSAAYTEDEVPNDKGKVEKRVLLKFSPKIAPVKAAIFPLLKNKPELVEAAKKLY
;
A
#
# COMPACT_ATOMS: atom_id res chain seq x y z
N GLU A 1 11.08 -16.19 8.26
CA GLU A 1 11.17 -17.20 7.19
C GLU A 1 10.02 -17.05 6.20
N LEU A 2 8.74 -17.01 6.64
CA LEU A 2 7.58 -16.82 5.77
C LEU A 2 7.72 -15.57 4.88
N ARG A 3 8.13 -14.41 5.46
CA ARG A 3 8.39 -13.16 4.72
C ARG A 3 9.42 -13.35 3.59
N ASN A 4 10.51 -14.06 3.86
CA ASN A 4 11.52 -14.35 2.86
C ASN A 4 10.99 -15.29 1.77
N ASN A 5 10.18 -16.28 2.13
CA ASN A 5 9.57 -17.19 1.18
C ASN A 5 8.59 -16.45 0.23
N ILE A 6 7.84 -15.46 0.74
CA ILE A 6 6.98 -14.59 -0.08
C ILE A 6 7.83 -13.82 -1.10
N LYS A 7 8.91 -13.14 -0.64
CA LYS A 7 9.82 -12.40 -1.52
C LYS A 7 10.47 -13.31 -2.58
N GLN A 8 10.94 -14.49 -2.19
CA GLN A 8 11.53 -15.45 -3.12
C GLN A 8 10.53 -15.99 -4.14
N ALA A 9 9.28 -16.29 -3.72
CA ALA A 9 8.22 -16.71 -4.62
C ALA A 9 7.91 -15.60 -5.65
N TRP A 10 7.79 -14.34 -5.21
CA TRP A 10 7.55 -13.22 -6.10
C TRP A 10 8.71 -13.01 -7.08
N TRP A 11 9.95 -12.99 -6.58
CA TRP A 11 11.14 -12.81 -7.42
C TRP A 11 11.29 -13.91 -8.47
N ARG A 12 11.05 -15.15 -8.06
CA ARG A 12 11.08 -16.27 -9.01
C ARG A 12 10.03 -16.11 -10.10
N ASP A 13 8.78 -15.81 -9.71
CA ASP A 13 7.65 -15.84 -10.65
C ASP A 13 7.61 -14.61 -11.56
N PHE A 14 8.01 -13.44 -11.07
CA PHE A 14 7.95 -12.17 -11.83
C PHE A 14 9.29 -11.78 -12.46
N VAL A 15 10.41 -12.35 -12.04
CA VAL A 15 11.72 -12.00 -12.59
C VAL A 15 12.39 -13.21 -13.24
N GLN A 16 12.63 -14.29 -12.47
CA GLN A 16 13.43 -15.40 -12.97
C GLN A 16 12.72 -16.28 -13.99
N CYS A 17 11.39 -16.38 -13.95
CA CYS A 17 10.57 -17.17 -14.86
C CYS A 17 10.02 -16.36 -16.05
N ARG A 18 10.48 -15.14 -16.25
CA ARG A 18 10.07 -14.26 -17.35
C ARG A 18 11.29 -13.82 -18.16
N ASP A 19 11.15 -13.84 -19.48
CA ASP A 19 12.21 -13.42 -20.41
C ASP A 19 12.22 -11.91 -20.66
N ASP A 20 11.16 -11.21 -20.22
CA ASP A 20 10.94 -9.78 -20.40
C ASP A 20 11.16 -8.96 -19.12
N MET A 21 11.89 -9.51 -18.13
CA MET A 21 12.08 -8.87 -16.84
C MET A 21 13.55 -8.82 -16.41
N GLU A 22 13.97 -7.65 -15.93
CA GLU A 22 15.27 -7.42 -15.35
C GLU A 22 15.16 -7.14 -13.85
N GLY A 23 16.10 -7.68 -13.07
CA GLY A 23 16.15 -7.44 -11.63
C GLY A 23 17.10 -6.30 -11.28
N LEU A 24 16.69 -5.43 -10.36
CA LEU A 24 17.49 -4.31 -9.86
C LEU A 24 17.52 -4.28 -8.34
N ASP A 25 18.65 -3.90 -7.77
CA ASP A 25 18.78 -3.47 -6.37
C ASP A 25 19.46 -2.10 -6.34
N SER A 26 18.64 -1.05 -6.14
CA SER A 26 19.13 0.33 -6.03
C SER A 26 19.33 0.75 -4.57
N THR A 27 20.13 1.79 -4.36
CA THR A 27 20.44 2.30 -3.02
C THR A 27 19.24 2.96 -2.34
N ILE A 28 19.22 2.92 -1.00
CA ILE A 28 18.18 3.59 -0.18
C ILE A 28 18.37 5.12 -0.21
N ILE A 29 19.61 5.57 -0.06
CA ILE A 29 19.96 7.00 -0.12
C ILE A 29 20.42 7.30 -1.54
N MET A 30 19.70 8.20 -2.19
CA MET A 30 19.96 8.64 -3.57
C MET A 30 20.17 10.14 -3.62
N HIS A 31 20.63 10.65 -4.76
CA HIS A 31 20.82 12.08 -4.92
C HIS A 31 19.50 12.84 -4.74
N PRO A 32 19.44 13.93 -3.96
CA PRO A 32 18.21 14.67 -3.65
C PRO A 32 17.40 15.13 -4.88
N LYS A 33 18.08 15.41 -5.99
CA LYS A 33 17.42 15.78 -7.26
C LYS A 33 16.49 14.71 -7.81
N ILE A 34 16.66 13.43 -7.47
CA ILE A 34 15.74 12.35 -7.85
C ILE A 34 14.39 12.61 -7.24
N TRP A 35 14.34 13.00 -5.97
CA TRP A 35 13.12 13.28 -5.22
C TRP A 35 12.49 14.62 -5.59
N GLN A 36 13.29 15.58 -6.06
CA GLN A 36 12.79 16.82 -6.66
C GLN A 36 12.14 16.54 -8.02
N ALA A 37 12.81 15.76 -8.87
CA ALA A 37 12.29 15.38 -10.19
C ALA A 37 10.94 14.64 -10.10
N SER A 38 10.81 13.72 -9.16
CA SER A 38 9.57 12.96 -8.94
C SER A 38 8.49 13.73 -8.17
N GLY A 39 8.77 14.97 -7.70
CA GLY A 39 7.82 15.79 -6.94
C GLY A 39 7.67 15.42 -5.46
N HIS A 40 8.39 14.41 -4.96
CA HIS A 40 8.25 13.97 -3.57
C HIS A 40 8.70 15.02 -2.54
N VAL A 41 9.71 15.83 -2.83
CA VAL A 41 10.18 16.87 -1.90
C VAL A 41 9.12 17.92 -1.64
N ASP A 42 8.36 18.28 -2.68
CA ASP A 42 7.40 19.39 -2.64
C ASP A 42 5.99 18.94 -2.30
N GLY A 43 5.55 17.75 -2.76
CA GLY A 43 4.15 17.31 -2.72
C GLY A 43 3.88 16.05 -1.90
N PHE A 44 4.89 15.35 -1.36
CA PHE A 44 4.66 14.13 -0.61
C PHE A 44 4.40 14.43 0.87
N SER A 45 3.14 14.75 1.17
CA SER A 45 2.68 15.15 2.50
C SER A 45 1.28 14.60 2.79
N ASP A 46 0.95 14.45 4.07
CA ASP A 46 -0.40 14.15 4.55
C ASP A 46 -1.01 15.39 5.21
N PRO A 47 -2.25 15.75 4.90
CA PRO A 47 -2.96 16.79 5.63
C PRO A 47 -3.37 16.27 7.02
N MET A 48 -2.84 16.88 8.08
CA MET A 48 -3.05 16.46 9.46
C MET A 48 -3.79 17.49 10.28
N VAL A 49 -4.62 17.01 11.21
CA VAL A 49 -5.41 17.78 12.15
C VAL A 49 -5.08 17.33 13.58
N ASP A 50 -4.76 18.24 14.45
CA ASP A 50 -4.52 17.99 15.88
C ASP A 50 -5.76 18.29 16.72
N CYS A 51 -6.07 17.43 17.68
CA CYS A 51 -7.01 17.76 18.74
C CYS A 51 -6.27 18.49 19.88
N LYS A 52 -6.60 19.75 20.11
CA LYS A 52 -5.97 20.62 21.12
C LYS A 52 -6.10 20.06 22.55
N GLU A 53 -7.19 19.31 22.83
CA GLU A 53 -7.48 18.77 24.16
C GLU A 53 -6.92 17.36 24.38
N SER A 54 -7.28 16.41 23.53
CA SER A 54 -6.85 15.01 23.66
C SER A 54 -5.41 14.77 23.21
N LYS A 55 -4.79 15.73 22.51
CA LYS A 55 -3.47 15.62 21.87
C LYS A 55 -3.38 14.50 20.82
N LEU A 56 -4.53 13.94 20.44
CA LEU A 56 -4.60 12.98 19.33
C LEU A 56 -4.47 13.73 18.00
N ARG A 57 -3.90 13.04 17.04
CA ARG A 57 -3.69 13.53 15.69
C ARG A 57 -4.43 12.65 14.70
N TYR A 58 -5.06 13.25 13.70
CA TYR A 58 -5.84 12.58 12.67
C TYR A 58 -5.37 13.01 11.28
N ARG A 59 -5.42 12.11 10.31
CA ARG A 59 -5.34 12.50 8.91
C ARG A 59 -6.66 13.16 8.53
N ALA A 60 -6.59 14.30 7.87
CA ALA A 60 -7.78 15.06 7.51
C ALA A 60 -8.63 14.35 6.43
N ASP A 61 -7.99 13.60 5.54
CA ASP A 61 -8.61 12.74 4.53
C ASP A 61 -9.25 11.46 5.12
N GLN A 62 -8.91 11.10 6.37
CA GLN A 62 -9.47 9.96 7.10
C GLN A 62 -10.33 10.40 8.31
N LEU A 63 -10.56 11.68 8.45
CA LEU A 63 -11.47 12.27 9.42
C LEU A 63 -12.71 12.76 8.67
N PHE A 64 -13.86 12.18 9.00
CA PHE A 64 -15.11 12.51 8.35
C PHE A 64 -15.98 13.37 9.27
N PHE A 65 -16.78 14.25 8.67
CA PHE A 65 -17.75 15.06 9.38
C PHE A 65 -19.06 15.20 8.61
N ALA A 66 -20.12 15.52 9.33
CA ALA A 66 -21.39 15.88 8.71
C ALA A 66 -22.13 16.92 9.53
N PRO A 67 -22.87 17.85 8.89
CA PRO A 67 -23.85 18.66 9.60
C PRO A 67 -25.02 17.79 10.09
N VAL A 68 -25.43 17.99 11.30
CA VAL A 68 -26.65 17.40 11.86
C VAL A 68 -27.79 18.37 11.64
N ARG A 69 -28.78 17.96 10.85
CA ARG A 69 -29.92 18.78 10.48
C ARG A 69 -31.22 18.14 10.98
N VAL A 70 -32.15 18.99 11.38
CA VAL A 70 -33.51 18.61 11.73
C VAL A 70 -34.45 19.50 10.94
N ASP A 71 -35.29 18.88 10.07
CA ASP A 71 -36.16 19.59 9.12
C ASP A 71 -35.40 20.68 8.31
N GLY A 72 -34.19 20.36 7.86
CA GLY A 72 -33.31 21.24 7.07
C GLY A 72 -32.51 22.26 7.88
N GLU A 73 -32.80 22.49 9.18
CA GLU A 73 -32.03 23.40 10.05
C GLU A 73 -30.82 22.70 10.65
N THR A 74 -29.60 23.26 10.46
CA THR A 74 -28.37 22.72 11.07
C THR A 74 -28.35 23.01 12.58
N ILE A 75 -28.30 21.96 13.40
CA ILE A 75 -28.24 22.04 14.86
C ILE A 75 -26.83 21.79 15.41
N GLY A 76 -25.89 21.32 14.61
CA GLY A 76 -24.50 21.06 15.00
C GLY A 76 -23.79 20.18 13.96
N TYR A 77 -22.67 19.62 14.39
CA TYR A 77 -21.86 18.74 13.55
C TYR A 77 -21.47 17.48 14.33
N VAL A 78 -21.29 16.39 13.61
CA VAL A 78 -20.66 15.16 14.11
C VAL A 78 -19.38 14.90 13.34
N SER A 79 -18.46 14.19 13.97
CA SER A 79 -17.23 13.72 13.30
C SER A 79 -16.91 12.31 13.72
N VAL A 80 -16.26 11.58 12.83
CA VAL A 80 -15.85 10.19 13.01
C VAL A 80 -14.55 9.94 12.23
N VAL A 81 -13.66 9.12 12.80
CA VAL A 81 -12.49 8.64 12.04
C VAL A 81 -12.88 7.50 11.13
N GLU A 82 -12.12 7.28 10.07
CA GLU A 82 -12.29 6.18 9.13
C GLU A 82 -12.38 4.83 9.86
N ARG A 83 -13.48 4.12 9.65
CA ARG A 83 -13.76 2.79 10.18
C ARG A 83 -14.91 2.14 9.43
N ILE A 84 -15.04 0.82 9.49
CA ILE A 84 -16.07 0.05 8.76
C ILE A 84 -17.50 0.54 9.07
N ASP A 85 -17.78 0.89 10.33
CA ASP A 85 -19.08 1.30 10.82
C ASP A 85 -19.21 2.83 11.01
N GLN A 86 -18.36 3.63 10.33
CA GLN A 86 -18.31 5.09 10.49
C GLN A 86 -19.68 5.77 10.25
N GLN A 87 -20.45 5.31 9.29
CA GLN A 87 -21.77 5.87 9.00
C GLN A 87 -22.75 5.63 10.17
N GLU A 88 -22.79 4.40 10.70
CA GLU A 88 -23.64 4.05 11.84
C GLU A 88 -23.25 4.82 13.11
N VAL A 89 -21.95 5.00 13.35
CA VAL A 89 -21.43 5.78 14.49
C VAL A 89 -21.83 7.25 14.37
N ALA A 90 -21.72 7.84 13.18
CA ALA A 90 -22.15 9.22 12.93
C ALA A 90 -23.65 9.41 13.11
N GLU A 91 -24.47 8.49 12.62
CA GLU A 91 -25.93 8.52 12.76
C GLU A 91 -26.35 8.39 14.24
N LYS A 92 -25.72 7.50 15.01
CA LYS A 92 -25.94 7.39 16.47
C LYS A 92 -25.59 8.68 17.21
N ALA A 93 -24.45 9.29 16.87
CA ALA A 93 -24.03 10.55 17.47
C ALA A 93 -24.98 11.71 17.12
N ALA A 94 -25.48 11.77 15.89
CA ALA A 94 -26.46 12.76 15.45
C ALA A 94 -27.80 12.60 16.16
N ALA A 95 -28.29 11.39 16.31
CA ALA A 95 -29.52 11.08 17.05
C ALA A 95 -29.38 11.45 18.55
N GLU A 96 -28.22 11.17 19.15
CA GLU A 96 -27.94 11.58 20.52
C GLU A 96 -27.87 13.10 20.68
N MET A 97 -27.28 13.82 19.73
CA MET A 97 -27.23 15.28 19.71
C MET A 97 -28.65 15.86 19.66
N LYS A 98 -29.50 15.39 18.73
CA LYS A 98 -30.91 15.81 18.64
C LYS A 98 -31.63 15.61 19.96
N ARG A 99 -31.45 14.43 20.59
CA ARG A 99 -32.09 14.11 21.90
C ARG A 99 -31.61 15.07 22.99
N LYS A 100 -30.31 15.32 23.11
CA LYS A 100 -29.73 16.23 24.12
C LYS A 100 -30.23 17.66 23.97
N MET A 101 -30.45 18.10 22.72
CA MET A 101 -30.96 19.45 22.43
C MET A 101 -32.48 19.56 22.50
N ALA A 102 -33.21 18.45 22.81
CA ALA A 102 -34.65 18.38 22.85
C ALA A 102 -35.36 18.93 21.57
N LYS A 103 -34.69 18.83 20.41
CA LYS A 103 -35.24 19.30 19.12
C LYS A 103 -36.33 18.35 18.64
N GLN A 104 -37.49 18.93 18.28
CA GLN A 104 -38.57 18.21 17.61
C GLN A 104 -38.32 18.21 16.07
N GLY A 105 -39.03 17.34 15.35
CA GLY A 105 -38.86 17.21 13.90
C GLY A 105 -38.10 15.95 13.49
N ASP A 106 -37.88 15.77 12.20
CA ASP A 106 -37.15 14.60 11.67
C ASP A 106 -35.66 14.88 11.46
N LEU A 107 -34.84 13.91 11.79
CA LEU A 107 -33.41 13.98 11.54
C LEU A 107 -33.14 13.73 10.06
N ASP A 108 -32.49 14.67 9.39
CA ASP A 108 -32.10 14.52 8.02
C ASP A 108 -31.02 13.43 7.87
N ARG A 109 -30.91 12.86 6.68
CA ARG A 109 -29.89 11.85 6.37
C ARG A 109 -28.50 12.43 6.62
N ILE A 110 -27.67 11.70 7.37
CA ILE A 110 -26.28 12.05 7.60
C ILE A 110 -25.45 11.66 6.36
N ILE A 111 -24.79 12.65 5.75
CA ILE A 111 -23.88 12.47 4.61
C ILE A 111 -22.51 12.88 5.09
N LEU A 112 -21.64 11.90 5.26
CA LEU A 112 -20.26 12.12 5.68
C LEU A 112 -19.44 12.73 4.53
N LYS A 113 -18.57 13.68 4.88
CA LYS A 113 -17.59 14.33 4.03
C LYS A 113 -16.23 14.24 4.69
N GLU A 114 -15.18 14.19 3.89
CA GLU A 114 -13.82 14.28 4.42
C GLU A 114 -13.57 15.65 5.06
N TYR A 115 -12.78 15.69 6.12
CA TYR A 115 -12.44 16.95 6.80
C TYR A 115 -11.66 17.93 5.89
N THR A 116 -10.98 17.41 4.87
CA THR A 116 -10.35 18.19 3.79
C THR A 116 -11.34 19.05 3.01
N GLU A 117 -12.63 18.65 2.96
CA GLU A 117 -13.70 19.42 2.33
C GLU A 117 -14.33 20.49 3.26
N ALA A 118 -13.91 20.54 4.51
CA ALA A 118 -14.45 21.51 5.46
C ALA A 118 -13.97 22.92 5.12
N LYS A 119 -14.89 23.88 5.19
CA LYS A 119 -14.58 25.29 4.99
C LYS A 119 -14.02 25.90 6.29
N PRO A 120 -13.21 26.98 6.21
CA PRO A 120 -12.61 27.60 7.40
C PRO A 120 -13.61 27.93 8.51
N GLU A 121 -14.81 28.40 8.16
CA GLU A 121 -15.86 28.72 9.12
C GLU A 121 -16.45 27.50 9.83
N GLN A 122 -16.20 26.28 9.34
CA GLN A 122 -16.69 25.04 9.93
C GLN A 122 -15.70 24.43 10.94
N TYR A 123 -14.41 24.77 10.88
CA TYR A 123 -13.39 24.15 11.75
C TYR A 123 -13.71 24.31 13.25
N GLU A 124 -14.26 25.46 13.65
CA GLU A 124 -14.66 25.70 15.04
C GLU A 124 -15.98 25.02 15.43
N LEU A 125 -16.75 24.55 14.46
CA LEU A 125 -18.05 23.91 14.69
C LEU A 125 -17.95 22.40 14.71
N ILE A 126 -16.95 21.82 14.03
CA ILE A 126 -16.76 20.38 13.96
C ILE A 126 -16.13 19.87 15.26
N PRO A 127 -16.77 18.91 15.95
CA PRO A 127 -16.22 18.36 17.19
C PRO A 127 -15.05 17.41 16.92
N SER A 128 -14.14 17.25 17.87
CA SER A 128 -13.16 16.16 17.80
C SER A 128 -13.83 14.81 18.08
N PRO A 129 -13.53 13.76 17.32
CA PRO A 129 -14.07 12.41 17.58
C PRO A 129 -13.76 11.88 18.97
N ALA A 130 -12.61 12.27 19.55
CA ALA A 130 -12.19 11.82 20.88
C ALA A 130 -12.90 12.52 22.03
N THR A 131 -13.22 13.80 21.87
CA THR A 131 -13.75 14.62 22.99
C THR A 131 -15.21 15.03 22.81
N GLY A 132 -15.72 14.96 21.59
CA GLY A 132 -17.05 15.46 21.24
C GLY A 132 -17.20 16.97 21.31
N LYS A 133 -16.11 17.72 21.55
CA LYS A 133 -16.16 19.18 21.72
C LYS A 133 -15.85 19.91 20.42
N PRO A 134 -16.74 20.86 19.99
CA PRO A 134 -16.46 21.79 18.90
C PRO A 134 -15.24 22.67 19.20
N GLY A 135 -14.53 23.15 18.16
CA GLY A 135 -13.40 24.05 18.26
C GLY A 135 -12.11 23.45 18.83
N SER A 136 -12.12 22.16 19.13
CA SER A 136 -10.94 21.45 19.64
C SER A 136 -10.00 20.92 18.56
N LEU A 137 -10.43 20.91 17.31
CA LEU A 137 -9.61 20.53 16.14
C LEU A 137 -8.84 21.75 15.61
N THR A 138 -7.64 21.52 15.06
CA THR A 138 -6.89 22.54 14.33
C THR A 138 -7.31 22.56 12.87
N GLU A 139 -6.89 23.59 12.15
CA GLU A 139 -6.89 23.57 10.69
C GLU A 139 -5.97 22.45 10.18
N PRO A 140 -6.24 21.88 9.00
CA PRO A 140 -5.33 20.93 8.37
C PRO A 140 -3.97 21.56 8.09
N ARG A 141 -2.91 20.80 8.37
CA ARG A 141 -1.53 21.20 8.08
C ARG A 141 -0.82 20.09 7.35
N GLU A 142 -0.05 20.44 6.33
CA GLU A 142 0.74 19.47 5.57
C GLU A 142 1.91 18.95 6.40
N PHE A 143 2.01 17.64 6.52
CA PHE A 143 3.11 16.95 7.17
C PHE A 143 3.90 16.15 6.14
N LYS A 144 5.17 16.51 5.98
CA LYS A 144 6.06 15.83 5.05
C LYS A 144 6.31 14.38 5.46
N LEU A 145 6.12 13.48 4.51
CA LEU A 145 6.32 12.02 4.70
C LEU A 145 7.74 11.57 4.39
N MET A 146 8.57 12.42 3.78
CA MET A 146 9.98 12.11 3.54
C MET A 146 10.76 12.11 4.86
N PHE A 147 11.56 11.04 5.09
CA PHE A 147 12.60 11.09 6.09
C PHE A 147 13.80 11.85 5.58
N GLU A 148 14.12 12.94 6.25
CA GLU A 148 15.32 13.76 6.00
C GLU A 148 16.48 13.28 6.84
N THR A 149 17.68 13.28 6.26
CA THR A 149 18.93 12.99 6.95
C THR A 149 20.05 13.90 6.41
N LYS A 150 21.20 13.87 7.06
CA LYS A 150 22.40 14.60 6.62
C LYS A 150 23.49 13.60 6.24
N VAL A 151 24.15 13.85 5.10
CA VAL A 151 25.21 12.98 4.57
C VAL A 151 26.46 13.80 4.40
N GLY A 152 27.59 13.29 4.89
CA GLY A 152 28.88 13.96 4.80
C GLY A 152 29.37 14.51 6.15
N PRO A 153 30.60 15.09 6.17
CA PRO A 153 31.24 15.54 7.42
C PRO A 153 30.70 16.87 7.95
N LEU A 154 30.03 17.66 7.11
CA LEU A 154 29.42 18.94 7.48
C LEU A 154 27.91 18.80 7.55
N ALA A 155 27.32 19.19 8.67
CA ALA A 155 25.89 19.12 8.89
C ALA A 155 25.18 20.41 8.43
N ASP A 156 25.50 20.93 7.25
CA ASP A 156 24.81 22.07 6.64
C ASP A 156 23.65 21.62 5.72
N ASP A 157 22.93 22.55 5.16
CA ASP A 157 21.75 22.26 4.32
C ASP A 157 22.15 21.65 2.97
N SER A 158 23.38 21.83 2.51
CA SER A 158 23.91 21.21 1.29
C SER A 158 24.10 19.68 1.45
N ALA A 159 24.18 19.19 2.69
CA ALA A 159 24.32 17.79 3.05
C ALA A 159 22.97 17.05 3.20
N THR A 160 21.83 17.73 2.90
CA THR A 160 20.52 17.10 3.03
C THR A 160 20.33 15.95 2.05
N ALA A 161 19.91 14.81 2.56
CA ALA A 161 19.53 13.63 1.80
C ALA A 161 18.23 13.06 2.37
N TYR A 162 17.63 12.13 1.63
CA TYR A 162 16.35 11.52 2.00
C TYR A 162 16.47 10.00 1.96
N LEU A 163 15.79 9.33 2.88
CA LEU A 163 15.49 7.91 2.75
C LEU A 163 14.37 7.75 1.71
N ARG A 164 14.51 6.82 0.79
CA ARG A 164 13.53 6.62 -0.27
C ARG A 164 12.15 6.26 0.28
N PRO A 165 11.06 6.94 -0.13
CA PRO A 165 9.69 6.63 0.28
C PRO A 165 9.06 5.52 -0.57
N GLU A 166 9.71 5.14 -1.68
CA GLU A 166 9.32 4.10 -2.64
C GLU A 166 10.54 3.57 -3.38
N THR A 167 10.39 2.44 -4.04
CA THR A 167 11.46 1.81 -4.83
C THR A 167 11.43 2.22 -6.30
N ALA A 168 10.33 2.77 -6.82
CA ALA A 168 10.12 3.16 -8.22
C ALA A 168 11.19 4.11 -8.75
N GLN A 169 11.52 5.17 -8.01
CA GLN A 169 12.47 6.19 -8.49
C GLN A 169 13.90 5.65 -8.66
N GLY A 170 14.25 4.60 -7.91
CA GLY A 170 15.51 3.89 -8.10
C GLY A 170 15.54 3.14 -9.44
N ILE A 171 14.40 2.64 -9.89
CA ILE A 171 14.25 1.99 -11.19
C ILE A 171 14.38 3.03 -12.31
N PHE A 172 13.65 4.14 -12.24
CA PHE A 172 13.72 5.20 -13.26
C PHE A 172 15.12 5.81 -13.38
N ALA A 173 15.80 6.05 -12.26
CA ALA A 173 17.16 6.56 -12.26
C ALA A 173 18.17 5.61 -12.93
N ASN A 174 17.93 4.29 -12.87
CA ASN A 174 18.78 3.26 -13.48
C ASN A 174 18.25 2.76 -14.84
N TYR A 175 17.10 3.23 -15.29
CA TYR A 175 16.47 2.80 -16.55
C TYR A 175 17.46 2.83 -17.71
N LYS A 176 18.15 3.95 -17.92
CA LYS A 176 19.09 4.10 -19.04
C LYS A 176 20.27 3.13 -18.96
N ASN A 177 20.78 2.88 -17.74
CA ASN A 177 21.87 1.91 -17.54
C ASN A 177 21.41 0.50 -17.96
N ILE A 178 20.19 0.11 -17.61
CA ILE A 178 19.64 -1.22 -17.96
C ILE A 178 19.40 -1.32 -19.47
N VAL A 179 18.80 -0.30 -20.09
CA VAL A 179 18.59 -0.26 -21.54
C VAL A 179 19.91 -0.41 -22.31
N ASP A 180 20.95 0.28 -21.88
CA ASP A 180 22.24 0.31 -22.58
C ASP A 180 23.05 -0.99 -22.37
N THR A 181 22.86 -1.68 -21.26
CA THR A 181 23.65 -2.88 -20.89
C THR A 181 22.90 -4.20 -21.11
N GLY A 182 21.59 -4.21 -20.85
CA GLY A 182 20.75 -5.41 -20.84
C GLY A 182 20.26 -5.83 -22.23
N ARG A 183 20.37 -4.98 -23.27
CA ARG A 183 19.83 -5.23 -24.62
C ARG A 183 18.34 -5.59 -24.62
N VAL A 184 17.60 -4.97 -23.70
CA VAL A 184 16.17 -5.18 -23.53
C VAL A 184 15.37 -4.71 -24.73
N LYS A 185 14.21 -5.32 -24.95
CA LYS A 185 13.27 -4.96 -26.02
C LYS A 185 11.92 -4.61 -25.41
N ILE A 186 11.26 -3.61 -25.97
CA ILE A 186 9.89 -3.26 -25.59
C ILE A 186 8.91 -4.37 -26.05
N PRO A 187 7.97 -4.82 -25.18
CA PRO A 187 7.82 -4.44 -23.77
C PRO A 187 8.80 -5.18 -22.86
N PHE A 188 9.25 -4.54 -21.79
CA PHE A 188 10.06 -5.19 -20.75
C PHE A 188 9.82 -4.51 -19.40
N GLY A 189 10.14 -5.20 -18.31
CA GLY A 189 10.02 -4.67 -16.96
C GLY A 189 11.33 -4.64 -16.20
N ILE A 190 11.42 -3.75 -15.23
CA ILE A 190 12.47 -3.73 -14.22
C ILE A 190 11.82 -3.92 -12.87
N ALA A 191 12.28 -4.90 -12.11
CA ALA A 191 11.72 -5.28 -10.83
C ALA A 191 12.71 -5.06 -9.69
N GLN A 192 12.20 -4.64 -8.54
CA GLN A 192 12.98 -4.46 -7.33
C GLN A 192 12.23 -4.95 -6.10
N ILE A 193 12.95 -5.57 -5.18
CA ILE A 193 12.52 -5.76 -3.79
C ILE A 193 13.41 -4.87 -2.93
N GLY A 194 12.81 -3.98 -2.14
CA GLY A 194 13.62 -3.10 -1.33
C GLY A 194 12.87 -2.41 -0.21
N LYS A 195 13.63 -1.93 0.77
CA LYS A 195 13.09 -1.11 1.86
C LYS A 195 12.68 0.27 1.35
N ALA A 196 11.56 0.75 1.87
CA ALA A 196 11.06 2.10 1.71
C ALA A 196 10.71 2.69 3.09
N PHE A 197 10.68 4.02 3.18
CA PHE A 197 10.55 4.74 4.44
C PHE A 197 9.56 5.89 4.28
N ARG A 198 8.52 5.91 5.10
CA ARG A 198 7.57 7.02 5.16
C ARG A 198 7.43 7.48 6.60
N ASN A 199 7.58 8.76 6.84
CA ASN A 199 7.49 9.34 8.19
C ASN A 199 6.02 9.38 8.65
N GLU A 200 5.40 8.20 8.70
CA GLU A 200 4.03 8.01 9.15
C GLU A 200 3.84 8.57 10.55
N ILE A 201 2.88 9.46 10.69
CA ILE A 201 2.58 10.11 11.98
C ILE A 201 1.84 9.14 12.89
N THR A 202 0.96 8.32 12.32
CA THR A 202 0.13 7.36 13.05
C THR A 202 0.31 5.95 12.48
N PRO A 203 1.43 5.26 12.75
CA PRO A 203 1.54 3.82 12.46
C PRO A 203 0.41 3.07 13.16
N ARG A 204 -0.21 2.10 12.47
CA ARG A 204 -1.35 1.36 13.02
C ARG A 204 -1.55 0.00 12.35
N ASN A 205 -2.41 -0.82 12.92
CA ASN A 205 -2.79 -2.12 12.39
C ASN A 205 -1.57 -3.05 12.23
N PHE A 206 -0.73 -3.11 13.29
CA PHE A 206 0.48 -3.94 13.35
C PHE A 206 1.44 -3.56 12.21
N ILE A 207 1.77 -4.51 11.30
CA ILE A 207 2.68 -4.30 10.17
C ILE A 207 1.98 -3.72 8.93
N PHE A 208 0.68 -3.42 8.98
CA PHE A 208 -0.05 -2.88 7.84
C PHE A 208 0.41 -1.46 7.47
N ARG A 209 0.66 -0.60 8.49
CA ARG A 209 1.18 0.76 8.31
C ARG A 209 2.31 1.02 9.28
N SER A 210 3.53 1.06 8.76
CA SER A 210 4.77 1.27 9.49
C SER A 210 5.65 2.32 8.80
N ARG A 211 6.65 2.84 9.52
CA ARG A 211 7.59 3.86 8.99
C ARG A 211 8.67 3.26 8.10
N GLU A 212 9.00 2.00 8.32
CA GLU A 212 9.95 1.22 7.52
C GLU A 212 9.22 -0.03 7.04
N PHE A 213 9.20 -0.28 5.74
CA PHE A 213 8.54 -1.43 5.12
C PHE A 213 9.32 -1.88 3.89
N GLU A 214 8.97 -3.03 3.32
CA GLU A 214 9.54 -3.50 2.06
C GLU A 214 8.48 -3.47 0.96
N GLN A 215 8.88 -3.01 -0.24
CA GLN A 215 8.09 -3.08 -1.47
C GLN A 215 8.66 -4.14 -2.40
N MET A 216 7.77 -4.77 -3.15
CA MET A 216 8.04 -5.54 -4.36
C MET A 216 7.38 -4.76 -5.50
N GLU A 217 8.17 -4.22 -6.39
CA GLU A 217 7.73 -3.23 -7.38
C GLU A 217 8.28 -3.54 -8.75
N ILE A 218 7.46 -3.33 -9.75
CA ILE A 218 7.79 -3.51 -11.17
C ILE A 218 7.45 -2.22 -11.90
N GLU A 219 8.37 -1.76 -12.73
CA GLU A 219 8.09 -0.76 -13.76
C GLU A 219 8.14 -1.46 -15.11
N TYR A 220 6.97 -1.66 -15.71
CA TYR A 220 6.83 -2.36 -16.99
C TYR A 220 6.71 -1.34 -18.13
N PHE A 221 7.74 -1.29 -18.95
CA PHE A 221 7.90 -0.32 -20.03
C PHE A 221 7.26 -0.81 -21.32
N ILE A 222 6.36 0.00 -21.88
CA ILE A 222 5.57 -0.30 -23.09
C ILE A 222 5.71 0.81 -24.13
N ALA A 223 5.43 0.51 -25.39
CA ALA A 223 5.38 1.53 -26.43
C ALA A 223 4.23 2.54 -26.16
N PRO A 224 4.41 3.84 -26.49
CA PRO A 224 3.36 4.85 -26.27
C PRO A 224 2.04 4.56 -26.99
N ASN A 225 2.08 3.83 -28.10
CA ASN A 225 0.92 3.43 -28.90
C ASN A 225 0.43 2.00 -28.58
N ALA A 226 0.99 1.33 -27.55
CA ALA A 226 0.52 0.02 -27.14
C ALA A 226 -0.92 0.09 -26.58
N ASP A 227 -1.65 -1.01 -26.67
CA ASP A 227 -2.93 -1.16 -26.00
C ASP A 227 -2.71 -1.32 -24.47
N TRP A 228 -2.40 -0.19 -23.82
CA TRP A 228 -2.12 -0.15 -22.40
C TRP A 228 -3.30 -0.65 -21.55
N LYS A 229 -4.56 -0.52 -22.04
CA LYS A 229 -5.74 -0.99 -21.30
C LYS A 229 -5.75 -2.51 -21.20
N SER A 230 -5.49 -3.20 -22.28
CA SER A 230 -5.37 -4.66 -22.29
C SER A 230 -4.18 -5.12 -21.43
N LEU A 231 -3.03 -4.46 -21.54
CA LEU A 231 -1.85 -4.78 -20.73
C LEU A 231 -2.08 -4.50 -19.22
N HIS A 232 -2.77 -3.41 -18.87
CA HIS A 232 -3.17 -3.13 -17.49
C HIS A 232 -4.06 -4.24 -16.94
N ARG A 233 -5.06 -4.68 -17.72
CA ARG A 233 -5.94 -5.81 -17.32
C ARG A 233 -5.14 -7.10 -17.14
N GLU A 234 -4.21 -7.40 -18.04
CA GLU A 234 -3.32 -8.57 -17.95
C GLU A 234 -2.49 -8.53 -16.66
N TRP A 235 -1.95 -7.37 -16.28
CA TRP A 235 -1.22 -7.20 -15.03
C TRP A 235 -2.12 -7.40 -13.81
N ILE A 236 -3.34 -6.87 -13.80
CA ILE A 236 -4.31 -7.08 -12.73
C ILE A 236 -4.61 -8.57 -12.55
N ASP A 237 -4.86 -9.29 -13.65
CA ASP A 237 -5.13 -10.72 -13.63
C ASP A 237 -3.91 -11.53 -13.15
N THR A 238 -2.73 -11.20 -13.66
CA THR A 238 -1.46 -11.83 -13.27
C THR A 238 -1.17 -11.64 -11.77
N CYS A 239 -1.33 -10.43 -11.25
CA CYS A 239 -1.15 -10.12 -9.84
C CYS A 239 -2.16 -10.87 -8.96
N THR A 240 -3.43 -10.91 -9.38
CA THR A 240 -4.48 -11.63 -8.67
C THR A 240 -4.21 -13.14 -8.62
N ASP A 241 -3.82 -13.73 -9.76
CA ASP A 241 -3.50 -15.16 -9.84
C ASP A 241 -2.28 -15.51 -8.99
N TRP A 242 -1.29 -14.61 -8.93
CA TRP A 242 -0.15 -14.80 -8.04
C TRP A 242 -0.56 -14.79 -6.56
N LEU A 243 -1.41 -13.84 -6.13
CA LEU A 243 -1.94 -13.81 -4.75
C LEU A 243 -2.68 -15.11 -4.40
N VAL A 244 -3.48 -15.63 -5.33
CA VAL A 244 -4.15 -16.94 -5.15
C VAL A 244 -3.13 -18.06 -5.03
N SER A 245 -2.08 -18.05 -5.83
CA SER A 245 -1.02 -19.08 -5.81
C SER A 245 -0.27 -19.17 -4.48
N ILE A 246 -0.17 -18.08 -3.75
CA ILE A 246 0.42 -18.04 -2.41
C ILE A 246 -0.56 -18.30 -1.26
N GLY A 247 -1.85 -18.56 -1.60
CA GLY A 247 -2.85 -19.06 -0.66
C GLY A 247 -3.93 -18.05 -0.24
N LEU A 248 -4.04 -16.89 -0.89
CA LEU A 248 -5.17 -16.00 -0.65
C LEU A 248 -6.43 -16.52 -1.38
N PRO A 249 -7.60 -16.49 -0.75
CA PRO A 249 -8.85 -16.93 -1.40
C PRO A 249 -9.24 -15.93 -2.50
N ARG A 250 -9.52 -16.40 -3.71
CA ARG A 250 -9.95 -15.55 -4.83
C ARG A 250 -11.16 -14.67 -4.48
N ALA A 251 -12.12 -15.21 -3.74
CA ALA A 251 -13.33 -14.50 -3.32
C ALA A 251 -13.05 -13.38 -2.29
N GLY A 252 -11.86 -13.35 -1.69
CA GLY A 252 -11.43 -12.31 -0.74
C GLY A 252 -10.63 -11.19 -1.39
N ILE A 253 -10.44 -11.24 -2.73
CA ILE A 253 -9.72 -10.21 -3.49
C ILE A 253 -10.76 -9.51 -4.36
N THR A 254 -10.90 -8.19 -4.18
CA THR A 254 -11.78 -7.32 -4.97
C THR A 254 -10.95 -6.26 -5.69
N GLU A 255 -11.54 -5.58 -6.66
CA GLU A 255 -10.88 -4.52 -7.42
C GLU A 255 -11.52 -3.18 -7.06
N ASP A 256 -10.71 -2.19 -6.72
CA ASP A 256 -11.10 -0.79 -6.59
C ASP A 256 -10.49 -0.01 -7.75
N ILE A 257 -11.34 0.40 -8.69
CA ILE A 257 -10.94 1.18 -9.87
C ILE A 257 -11.06 2.66 -9.51
N HIS A 258 -9.94 3.38 -9.52
CA HIS A 258 -9.92 4.78 -9.18
C HIS A 258 -10.68 5.61 -10.26
N PRO A 259 -11.64 6.44 -9.88
CA PRO A 259 -12.27 7.37 -10.80
C PRO A 259 -11.28 8.46 -11.24
N GLU A 260 -11.49 9.05 -12.41
CA GLU A 260 -10.58 10.01 -13.04
C GLU A 260 -10.20 11.20 -12.14
N ASP A 261 -11.14 11.68 -11.33
CA ASP A 261 -10.93 12.79 -10.39
C ASP A 261 -10.09 12.44 -9.13
N LYS A 262 -9.84 11.16 -8.90
CA LYS A 262 -9.00 10.66 -7.80
C LYS A 262 -7.65 10.10 -8.25
N LEU A 263 -7.38 10.10 -9.55
CA LEU A 263 -6.10 9.64 -10.07
C LEU A 263 -4.96 10.57 -9.63
N ALA A 264 -3.82 9.96 -9.32
CA ALA A 264 -2.59 10.73 -9.14
C ALA A 264 -2.25 11.46 -10.45
N PHE A 265 -1.64 12.63 -10.36
CA PHE A 265 -1.34 13.51 -11.51
C PHE A 265 -0.47 12.86 -12.59
N TYR A 266 0.26 11.79 -12.26
CA TYR A 266 1.09 11.02 -13.18
C TYR A 266 0.38 9.78 -13.75
N SER A 267 -0.81 9.44 -13.26
CA SER A 267 -1.49 8.20 -13.63
C SER A 267 -2.64 8.44 -14.61
N GLN A 268 -2.74 7.58 -15.62
CA GLN A 268 -3.88 7.51 -16.54
C GLN A 268 -4.98 6.56 -16.07
N ALA A 269 -4.63 5.57 -15.28
CA ALA A 269 -5.52 4.63 -14.63
C ALA A 269 -4.84 3.99 -13.44
N THR A 270 -5.58 3.72 -12.39
CA THR A 270 -5.12 2.97 -11.21
C THR A 270 -6.22 2.00 -10.81
N THR A 271 -5.83 0.77 -10.54
CA THR A 271 -6.69 -0.26 -9.95
C THR A 271 -5.98 -0.87 -8.76
N ASP A 272 -6.63 -0.85 -7.60
CA ASP A 272 -6.13 -1.49 -6.40
C ASP A 272 -6.78 -2.86 -6.23
N LEU A 273 -5.98 -3.89 -6.00
CA LEU A 273 -6.45 -5.17 -5.49
C LEU A 273 -6.65 -5.02 -3.98
N MET A 274 -7.89 -5.08 -3.56
CA MET A 274 -8.29 -4.98 -2.17
C MET A 274 -8.31 -6.36 -1.52
N PHE A 275 -8.08 -6.40 -0.22
CA PHE A 275 -8.20 -7.63 0.57
C PHE A 275 -8.89 -7.37 1.89
N GLN A 276 -9.71 -8.35 2.33
CA GLN A 276 -10.40 -8.28 3.62
C GLN A 276 -9.44 -8.65 4.75
N PHE A 277 -8.82 -7.64 5.35
CA PHE A 277 -8.01 -7.78 6.57
C PHE A 277 -8.90 -7.87 7.83
N PRO A 278 -8.34 -8.27 8.98
CA PRO A 278 -9.09 -8.27 10.25
C PRO A 278 -9.63 -6.89 10.67
N HIS A 279 -9.02 -5.82 10.18
CA HIS A 279 -9.40 -4.43 10.46
C HIS A 279 -10.19 -3.77 9.31
N GLY A 280 -10.64 -4.54 8.35
CA GLY A 280 -11.46 -4.08 7.22
C GLY A 280 -10.83 -4.36 5.86
N GLU A 281 -11.63 -4.11 4.81
CA GLU A 281 -11.13 -4.16 3.45
C GLU A 281 -10.15 -3.01 3.21
N GLN A 282 -8.98 -3.34 2.71
CA GLN A 282 -7.92 -2.36 2.46
C GLN A 282 -7.11 -2.77 1.22
N GLU A 283 -6.45 -1.80 0.63
CA GLU A 283 -5.51 -1.98 -0.48
C GLU A 283 -4.39 -2.97 -0.12
N LEU A 284 -4.16 -3.94 -0.99
CA LEU A 284 -3.07 -4.90 -0.89
C LEU A 284 -2.04 -4.69 -2.01
N TRP A 285 -2.48 -4.45 -3.26
CA TRP A 285 -1.61 -4.31 -4.42
C TRP A 285 -2.14 -3.22 -5.36
N GLY A 286 -1.40 -2.15 -5.58
CA GLY A 286 -1.72 -1.12 -6.55
C GLY A 286 -1.16 -1.45 -7.94
N ILE A 287 -1.95 -1.26 -8.99
CA ILE A 287 -1.53 -1.36 -10.38
C ILE A 287 -1.86 -0.04 -11.09
N ALA A 288 -0.84 0.76 -11.42
CA ALA A 288 -0.99 2.08 -12.01
C ALA A 288 -0.44 2.16 -13.43
N CYS A 289 -1.11 2.91 -14.31
CA CYS A 289 -0.60 3.29 -15.62
C CYS A 289 -0.01 4.70 -15.51
N ARG A 290 1.31 4.82 -15.34
CA ARG A 290 2.03 6.08 -15.05
C ARG A 290 2.36 6.91 -16.29
N SER A 291 2.02 6.44 -17.50
CA SER A 291 2.44 7.04 -18.77
C SER A 291 3.98 7.21 -18.87
N ASP A 292 4.45 8.29 -19.46
CA ASP A 292 5.87 8.62 -19.61
C ASP A 292 6.36 9.67 -18.60
N TYR A 293 5.54 10.00 -17.61
CA TYR A 293 5.76 11.12 -16.69
C TYR A 293 7.13 11.03 -16.00
N ASP A 294 7.41 9.95 -15.29
CA ASP A 294 8.64 9.80 -14.50
C ASP A 294 9.90 9.89 -15.37
N LEU A 295 9.91 9.17 -16.51
CA LEU A 295 11.04 9.21 -17.43
C LEU A 295 11.27 10.60 -18.02
N LYS A 296 10.21 11.35 -18.32
CA LYS A 296 10.31 12.73 -18.77
C LYS A 296 10.87 13.65 -17.69
N GLN A 297 10.43 13.51 -16.44
CA GLN A 297 10.95 14.25 -15.31
C GLN A 297 12.43 13.98 -15.08
N HIS A 298 12.82 12.70 -15.10
CA HIS A 298 14.23 12.31 -14.99
C HIS A 298 15.06 12.83 -16.17
N GLN A 299 14.52 12.83 -17.39
CA GLN A 299 15.18 13.39 -18.57
C GLN A 299 15.41 14.91 -18.41
N GLU A 300 14.39 15.66 -18.01
CA GLU A 300 14.46 17.10 -17.81
C GLU A 300 15.48 17.50 -16.74
N HIS A 301 15.40 16.86 -15.57
CA HIS A 301 16.28 17.20 -14.44
C HIS A 301 17.72 16.73 -14.59
N SER A 302 17.95 15.66 -15.35
CA SER A 302 19.30 15.12 -15.58
C SER A 302 19.97 15.64 -16.86
N GLY A 303 19.18 16.14 -17.81
CA GLY A 303 19.64 16.48 -19.16
C GLY A 303 20.02 15.25 -20.02
N LYS A 304 19.73 14.02 -19.52
CA LYS A 304 20.03 12.78 -20.24
C LYS A 304 18.77 12.22 -20.91
N SER A 305 18.90 11.79 -22.18
CA SER A 305 17.78 11.16 -22.89
C SER A 305 17.36 9.86 -22.23
N MET A 306 16.05 9.74 -21.92
CA MET A 306 15.42 8.53 -21.44
C MET A 306 14.66 7.78 -22.55
N THR A 307 15.04 8.00 -23.79
CA THR A 307 14.45 7.31 -24.93
C THR A 307 15.06 5.92 -25.15
N ILE A 308 14.25 5.01 -25.68
CA ILE A 308 14.68 3.72 -26.21
C ILE A 308 14.49 3.70 -27.74
N PHE A 309 15.34 2.99 -28.45
CA PHE A 309 15.13 2.71 -29.87
C PHE A 309 14.43 1.36 -30.01
N ASP A 310 13.22 1.36 -30.52
CA ASP A 310 12.47 0.16 -30.83
C ASP A 310 12.90 -0.38 -32.20
N GLU A 311 13.61 -1.50 -32.16
CA GLU A 311 14.10 -2.14 -33.41
C GLU A 311 12.99 -2.66 -34.33
N THR A 312 11.82 -2.97 -33.73
CA THR A 312 10.67 -3.48 -34.48
C THR A 312 9.92 -2.36 -35.19
N ALA A 313 9.60 -1.31 -34.45
CA ALA A 313 8.91 -0.12 -34.98
C ALA A 313 9.87 0.81 -35.77
N LYS A 314 11.20 0.66 -35.62
CA LYS A 314 12.24 1.57 -36.15
C LYS A 314 12.07 3.01 -35.69
N GLU A 315 11.56 3.19 -34.50
CA GLU A 315 11.28 4.48 -33.90
C GLU A 315 11.99 4.67 -32.56
N LYS A 316 12.17 5.92 -32.17
CA LYS A 316 12.76 6.29 -30.89
C LYS A 316 11.76 7.09 -30.08
N TYR A 317 11.45 6.62 -28.88
CA TYR A 317 10.48 7.26 -28.00
C TYR A 317 10.84 7.08 -26.52
N VAL A 318 10.19 7.87 -25.65
CA VAL A 318 10.14 7.64 -24.20
C VAL A 318 9.01 6.63 -23.96
N PRO A 319 9.25 5.46 -23.37
CA PRO A 319 8.19 4.49 -23.13
C PRO A 319 7.20 4.95 -22.06
N HIS A 320 5.99 4.39 -22.13
CA HIS A 320 5.00 4.46 -21.07
C HIS A 320 5.25 3.35 -20.05
N VAL A 321 4.67 3.49 -18.86
CA VAL A 321 4.94 2.60 -17.73
C VAL A 321 3.64 2.07 -17.13
N ILE A 322 3.60 0.76 -16.86
CA ILE A 322 2.62 0.12 -15.98
C ILE A 322 3.36 -0.33 -14.72
N GLU A 323 2.87 0.06 -13.56
CA GLU A 323 3.50 -0.15 -12.26
C GLU A 323 2.63 -1.05 -11.37
N PRO A 324 2.93 -2.34 -11.22
CA PRO A 324 2.44 -3.16 -10.11
C PRO A 324 3.33 -2.95 -8.87
N SER A 325 2.76 -2.43 -7.76
CA SER A 325 3.48 -2.15 -6.51
C SER A 325 2.81 -2.82 -5.31
N LEU A 326 3.53 -3.70 -4.63
CA LEU A 326 3.05 -4.55 -3.54
C LEU A 326 3.89 -4.40 -2.29
N GLY A 327 3.26 -4.18 -1.13
CA GLY A 327 3.92 -4.19 0.16
C GLY A 327 4.15 -5.61 0.70
N VAL A 328 5.41 -5.97 1.01
CA VAL A 328 5.76 -7.28 1.60
C VAL A 328 5.04 -7.50 2.92
N ASP A 329 5.00 -6.47 3.78
CA ASP A 329 4.41 -6.56 5.12
C ASP A 329 2.89 -6.70 5.07
N ARG A 330 2.22 -5.99 4.14
CA ARG A 330 0.77 -6.17 3.89
C ARG A 330 0.47 -7.56 3.37
N THR A 331 1.29 -8.07 2.44
CA THR A 331 1.16 -9.44 1.91
C THR A 331 1.35 -10.48 3.01
N LEU A 332 2.35 -10.31 3.88
CA LEU A 332 2.56 -11.18 5.03
C LEU A 332 1.34 -11.20 5.95
N LEU A 333 0.77 -10.04 6.24
CA LEU A 333 -0.43 -9.94 7.07
C LEU A 333 -1.66 -10.58 6.40
N ALA A 334 -1.84 -10.38 5.09
CA ALA A 334 -2.91 -11.01 4.31
C ALA A 334 -2.80 -12.54 4.32
N VAL A 335 -1.59 -13.06 4.10
CA VAL A 335 -1.30 -14.51 4.14
C VAL A 335 -1.57 -15.09 5.54
N LEU A 336 -1.14 -14.41 6.60
CA LEU A 336 -1.41 -14.86 7.98
C LEU A 336 -2.92 -14.87 8.27
N SER A 337 -3.63 -13.83 7.84
CA SER A 337 -5.08 -13.71 8.03
C SER A 337 -5.85 -14.79 7.27
N ALA A 338 -5.46 -15.05 6.01
CA ALA A 338 -6.08 -16.10 5.19
C ALA A 338 -5.78 -17.52 5.69
N ALA A 339 -4.57 -17.73 6.22
CA ALA A 339 -4.14 -19.06 6.71
C ALA A 339 -4.71 -19.41 8.06
N TYR A 340 -5.13 -18.43 8.88
CA TYR A 340 -5.69 -18.68 10.21
C TYR A 340 -6.96 -19.51 10.10
N THR A 341 -6.98 -20.64 10.78
CA THR A 341 -8.09 -21.60 10.75
C THR A 341 -8.33 -22.17 12.13
N GLU A 342 -9.59 -22.19 12.53
CA GLU A 342 -10.06 -22.95 13.69
C GLU A 342 -10.82 -24.19 13.18
N ASP A 343 -10.42 -25.37 13.61
CA ASP A 343 -11.14 -26.60 13.30
C ASP A 343 -11.36 -27.46 14.57
N GLU A 344 -12.18 -28.48 14.43
CA GLU A 344 -12.47 -29.44 15.49
C GLU A 344 -11.99 -30.83 15.05
N VAL A 345 -11.16 -31.45 15.85
CA VAL A 345 -10.63 -32.78 15.55
C VAL A 345 -10.82 -33.71 16.74
N PRO A 346 -11.14 -35.00 16.53
CA PRO A 346 -11.16 -35.99 17.59
C PRO A 346 -9.74 -36.25 18.07
N ASN A 347 -9.54 -36.26 19.39
CA ASN A 347 -8.31 -36.73 20.02
C ASN A 347 -8.28 -38.28 20.07
N ASP A 348 -7.16 -38.83 20.55
CA ASP A 348 -6.94 -40.29 20.67
C ASP A 348 -8.01 -41.03 21.51
N LYS A 349 -8.81 -40.29 22.29
CA LYS A 349 -9.92 -40.80 23.11
C LYS A 349 -11.28 -40.58 22.45
N GLY A 350 -11.34 -40.08 21.21
CA GLY A 350 -12.56 -39.80 20.48
C GLY A 350 -13.28 -38.54 20.94
N LYS A 351 -12.70 -37.72 21.84
CA LYS A 351 -13.27 -36.44 22.27
C LYS A 351 -12.89 -35.35 21.27
N VAL A 352 -13.86 -34.59 20.82
CA VAL A 352 -13.65 -33.45 19.93
C VAL A 352 -12.95 -32.32 20.68
N GLU A 353 -11.84 -31.85 20.14
CA GLU A 353 -11.06 -30.72 20.66
C GLU A 353 -10.90 -29.65 19.57
N LYS A 354 -11.02 -28.37 19.98
CA LYS A 354 -10.78 -27.23 19.11
C LYS A 354 -9.29 -27.10 18.86
N ARG A 355 -8.94 -26.87 17.61
CA ARG A 355 -7.55 -26.66 17.18
C ARG A 355 -7.43 -25.37 16.37
N VAL A 356 -6.37 -24.60 16.65
CA VAL A 356 -5.96 -23.44 15.87
C VAL A 356 -4.75 -23.82 15.04
N LEU A 357 -4.77 -23.53 13.75
CA LEU A 357 -3.67 -23.78 12.84
C LEU A 357 -3.55 -22.71 11.77
N LEU A 358 -2.39 -22.66 11.10
CA LEU A 358 -2.12 -21.81 9.95
C LEU A 358 -1.98 -22.71 8.71
N LYS A 359 -2.97 -22.63 7.80
CA LYS A 359 -3.00 -23.38 6.53
C LYS A 359 -2.27 -22.61 5.44
N PHE A 360 -0.94 -22.61 5.48
CA PHE A 360 -0.14 -21.95 4.44
C PHE A 360 -0.15 -22.74 3.13
N SER A 361 -0.11 -22.00 2.01
CA SER A 361 0.25 -22.60 0.72
C SER A 361 1.64 -23.23 0.81
N PRO A 362 1.85 -24.47 0.30
CA PRO A 362 3.19 -25.09 0.26
C PRO A 362 4.23 -24.22 -0.45
N LYS A 363 3.82 -23.35 -1.36
CA LYS A 363 4.69 -22.43 -2.10
C LYS A 363 5.49 -21.51 -1.17
N ILE A 364 4.88 -21.05 -0.06
CA ILE A 364 5.48 -20.08 0.86
C ILE A 364 5.64 -20.60 2.29
N ALA A 365 5.07 -21.77 2.64
CA ALA A 365 5.16 -22.32 3.98
C ALA A 365 6.61 -22.36 4.49
N PRO A 366 6.91 -21.93 5.74
CA PRO A 366 8.25 -21.97 6.31
C PRO A 366 8.81 -23.40 6.40
N VAL A 367 7.97 -24.36 6.76
CA VAL A 367 8.30 -25.78 6.82
C VAL A 367 7.51 -26.50 5.73
N LYS A 368 8.20 -27.03 4.73
CA LYS A 368 7.59 -27.75 3.60
C LYS A 368 7.25 -29.20 3.94
N ALA A 369 8.12 -29.85 4.71
CA ALA A 369 7.96 -31.22 5.17
C ALA A 369 8.65 -31.40 6.51
N ALA A 370 8.14 -32.28 7.33
CA ALA A 370 8.78 -32.66 8.57
C ALA A 370 8.92 -34.21 8.63
N ILE A 371 10.07 -34.67 9.06
CA ILE A 371 10.38 -36.10 9.18
C ILE A 371 10.46 -36.46 10.65
N PHE A 372 9.57 -37.34 11.09
CA PHE A 372 9.49 -37.76 12.47
C PHE A 372 9.80 -39.26 12.58
N PRO A 373 10.67 -39.71 13.54
CA PRO A 373 10.77 -41.10 13.86
C PRO A 373 9.45 -41.58 14.47
N LEU A 374 8.96 -42.77 14.08
CA LEU A 374 7.72 -43.32 14.62
C LEU A 374 7.77 -43.49 16.14
N LEU A 375 8.94 -43.85 16.67
CA LEU A 375 9.21 -43.91 18.10
C LEU A 375 10.55 -43.23 18.41
N LYS A 376 10.51 -42.19 19.21
CA LYS A 376 11.70 -41.39 19.60
C LYS A 376 12.71 -42.14 20.49
N ASN A 377 12.29 -43.23 21.12
CA ASN A 377 13.11 -44.08 21.99
C ASN A 377 13.72 -45.28 21.26
N LYS A 378 13.59 -45.36 19.93
CA LYS A 378 14.20 -46.39 19.09
C LYS A 378 15.32 -45.81 18.26
N PRO A 379 16.61 -46.06 18.59
CA PRO A 379 17.74 -45.44 17.88
C PRO A 379 17.73 -45.69 16.38
N GLU A 380 17.36 -46.87 15.92
CA GLU A 380 17.28 -47.25 14.50
C GLU A 380 16.27 -46.39 13.71
N LEU A 381 15.12 -46.06 14.33
CA LEU A 381 14.11 -45.18 13.71
C LEU A 381 14.55 -43.70 13.70
N VAL A 382 15.23 -43.28 14.76
CA VAL A 382 15.82 -41.93 14.84
C VAL A 382 16.90 -41.76 13.77
N GLU A 383 17.79 -42.77 13.61
CA GLU A 383 18.82 -42.76 12.57
C GLU A 383 18.22 -42.76 11.15
N ALA A 384 17.15 -43.54 10.91
CA ALA A 384 16.46 -43.56 9.65
C ALA A 384 15.82 -42.16 9.35
N ALA A 385 15.19 -41.54 10.33
CA ALA A 385 14.62 -40.18 10.18
C ALA A 385 15.70 -39.14 9.87
N LYS A 386 16.85 -39.20 10.57
CA LYS A 386 18.00 -38.30 10.30
C LYS A 386 18.61 -38.48 8.92
N LYS A 387 18.61 -39.72 8.38
CA LYS A 387 19.12 -39.96 7.01
C LYS A 387 18.21 -39.44 5.93
N LEU A 388 16.89 -39.32 6.21
CA LEU A 388 15.92 -38.77 5.29
C LEU A 388 15.88 -37.24 5.33
N TYR A 389 16.27 -36.62 6.45
CA TYR A 389 16.39 -35.20 6.62
C TYR A 389 17.63 -34.65 5.91
#